data_eefa752fb2ec3159354161870bb5efa1
#
_entry.id   eefa752fb2ec3159354161870bb5efa1
#
_cell.length_a   1.000
_cell.length_b   1.000
_cell.length_c   1.000
_cell.angle_alpha   90.00
_cell.angle_beta   90.00
_cell.angle_gamma   90.00
#
_symmetry.space_group_name_H-M   'P 1'
#
loop_
_entity.id
_entity.type
_entity.pdbx_description
1 polymer ?
#
loop_
_entity_poly.entity_id
_entity_poly.type
_entity_poly.pdbx_seq_one_letter_code
_entity_poly.pdbx_strand_id
1 'polypeptide(L)'
;MTDGTATGYAARWLPLADGSGLAAVQLDSPAGLSAQFVPSVGMVGCSLSHHGQQVLGIRGGLSGYVGAGKTFGVPLLAPWANRLSGDEYTVAGQTVDVAGVPGVHLDGNGLPIHGLLAAAAGWQVEELTATDTVARCAATLRFDHRRPEFPAFPFPHDLTVAVDLSESTMTVTTSVVAVADRPVPVAFGWHPYFTLPGVPRPEWLLHHPFDTHVELSDVLLPTGETTRVTVADGPLADRTFDDLYAHVADGTTAWIAGGGRRISMTYLRGYPYAIVFAPPDQDLIALEPMTAPTAPFDGHFPVRLVAPGDSFSAVFSIGLAEL
;
A
#
# COMPACT_ATOMS: atom_id res chain seq x y z
N MET A 1 -20.16 27.26 2.80
CA MET A 1 -20.28 25.79 2.96
C MET A 1 -19.78 25.52 4.36
N THR A 2 -20.67 25.05 5.23
CA THR A 2 -20.38 24.82 6.64
C THR A 2 -19.36 23.67 6.73
N ASP A 3 -18.23 23.98 7.33
CA ASP A 3 -17.20 23.02 7.71
C ASP A 3 -17.82 22.05 8.74
N GLY A 4 -18.32 20.92 8.23
CA GLY A 4 -18.98 19.91 9.03
C GLY A 4 -17.93 18.97 9.62
N THR A 5 -17.17 19.44 10.63
CA THR A 5 -16.42 18.54 11.48
C THR A 5 -17.40 17.55 12.09
N ALA A 6 -17.22 16.26 11.79
CA ALA A 6 -18.03 15.20 12.37
C ALA A 6 -17.95 15.31 13.91
N THR A 7 -19.09 15.35 14.59
CA THR A 7 -19.15 15.44 16.05
C THR A 7 -18.84 14.11 16.74
N GLY A 8 -18.50 13.06 15.95
CA GLY A 8 -18.18 11.71 16.41
C GLY A 8 -17.58 10.89 15.26
N TYR A 9 -17.27 9.64 15.53
CA TYR A 9 -16.85 8.71 14.50
C TYR A 9 -18.01 8.38 13.56
N ALA A 10 -17.71 8.26 12.24
CA ALA A 10 -18.72 7.86 11.26
C ALA A 10 -18.12 6.91 10.21
N ALA A 11 -18.94 5.97 9.76
CA ALA A 11 -18.61 5.04 8.68
C ALA A 11 -19.83 4.91 7.77
N ARG A 12 -19.68 5.22 6.46
CA ARG A 12 -20.81 5.24 5.52
C ARG A 12 -20.37 5.05 4.09
N TRP A 13 -21.28 4.61 3.25
CA TRP A 13 -21.12 4.68 1.80
C TRP A 13 -21.35 6.11 1.30
N LEU A 14 -20.53 6.54 0.35
CA LEU A 14 -20.61 7.85 -0.28
C LEU A 14 -20.38 7.70 -1.80
N PRO A 15 -21.25 8.27 -2.66
CA PRO A 15 -20.94 8.36 -4.08
C PRO A 15 -19.74 9.28 -4.30
N LEU A 16 -18.81 8.90 -5.17
CA LEU A 16 -17.69 9.75 -5.54
C LEU A 16 -18.17 10.94 -6.37
N ALA A 17 -17.63 12.13 -6.06
CA ALA A 17 -18.00 13.37 -6.73
C ALA A 17 -17.26 13.58 -8.07
N ASP A 18 -16.47 12.60 -8.53
CA ASP A 18 -15.64 12.64 -9.73
C ASP A 18 -16.40 12.30 -11.04
N GLY A 19 -17.69 12.01 -10.93
CA GLY A 19 -18.54 11.63 -12.07
C GLY A 19 -18.35 10.17 -12.54
N SER A 20 -17.56 9.36 -11.85
CA SER A 20 -17.33 7.94 -12.19
C SER A 20 -18.56 7.05 -11.98
N GLY A 21 -19.51 7.51 -11.16
CA GLY A 21 -20.65 6.70 -10.71
C GLY A 21 -20.27 5.63 -9.66
N LEU A 22 -19.04 5.63 -9.18
CA LEU A 22 -18.54 4.72 -8.17
C LEU A 22 -18.91 5.22 -6.76
N ALA A 23 -18.93 4.28 -5.81
CA ALA A 23 -19.10 4.58 -4.40
C ALA A 23 -17.84 4.21 -3.60
N ALA A 24 -17.48 5.06 -2.66
CA ALA A 24 -16.46 4.82 -1.67
C ALA A 24 -17.10 4.52 -0.31
N VAL A 25 -16.37 3.79 0.51
CA VAL A 25 -16.56 3.78 1.94
C VAL A 25 -15.82 4.98 2.51
N GLN A 26 -16.51 5.82 3.27
CA GLN A 26 -15.91 6.92 4.02
C GLN A 26 -15.89 6.61 5.51
N LEU A 27 -14.74 6.84 6.13
CA LEU A 27 -14.52 6.80 7.57
C LEU A 27 -14.13 8.19 8.04
N ASP A 28 -14.75 8.67 9.13
CA ASP A 28 -14.44 9.96 9.74
C ASP A 28 -14.16 9.81 11.22
N SER A 29 -13.24 10.61 11.73
CA SER A 29 -12.95 10.75 13.16
C SER A 29 -13.25 12.17 13.65
N PRO A 30 -13.62 12.34 14.93
CA PRO A 30 -13.84 13.67 15.53
C PRO A 30 -12.57 14.53 15.58
N ALA A 31 -11.38 13.94 15.43
CA ALA A 31 -10.11 14.64 15.34
C ALA A 31 -9.84 15.23 13.93
N GLY A 32 -10.84 15.25 13.04
CA GLY A 32 -10.74 15.83 11.70
C GLY A 32 -10.05 14.97 10.66
N LEU A 33 -9.75 13.69 10.98
CA LEU A 33 -9.23 12.74 9.98
C LEU A 33 -10.40 12.11 9.22
N SER A 34 -10.28 12.05 7.89
CA SER A 34 -11.25 11.42 6.99
C SER A 34 -10.52 10.59 5.95
N ALA A 35 -10.98 9.36 5.71
CA ALA A 35 -10.43 8.44 4.71
C ALA A 35 -11.51 7.90 3.80
N GLN A 36 -11.20 7.71 2.51
CA GLN A 36 -12.10 7.08 1.54
C GLN A 36 -11.41 5.91 0.86
N PHE A 37 -12.10 4.78 0.80
CA PHE A 37 -11.67 3.56 0.10
C PHE A 37 -12.70 3.14 -0.92
N VAL A 38 -12.26 2.61 -2.09
CA VAL A 38 -13.16 2.18 -3.17
C VAL A 38 -13.11 0.65 -3.32
N PRO A 39 -14.05 -0.10 -2.70
CA PRO A 39 -14.03 -1.56 -2.74
C PRO A 39 -14.19 -2.13 -4.15
N SER A 40 -14.99 -1.49 -5.00
CA SER A 40 -15.17 -1.91 -6.39
C SER A 40 -13.93 -1.71 -7.28
N VAL A 41 -12.89 -1.03 -6.77
CA VAL A 41 -11.65 -0.69 -7.49
C VAL A 41 -10.45 -1.02 -6.60
N GLY A 42 -10.24 -2.31 -6.31
CA GLY A 42 -9.05 -2.82 -5.62
C GLY A 42 -8.89 -2.37 -4.17
N MET A 43 -9.95 -1.95 -3.47
CA MET A 43 -9.85 -1.36 -2.13
C MET A 43 -8.86 -0.19 -2.06
N VAL A 44 -8.67 0.55 -3.16
CA VAL A 44 -7.74 1.69 -3.16
C VAL A 44 -8.20 2.78 -2.20
N GLY A 45 -7.30 3.25 -1.35
CA GLY A 45 -7.49 4.46 -0.57
C GLY A 45 -7.36 5.69 -1.49
N CYS A 46 -8.50 6.25 -1.89
CA CYS A 46 -8.52 7.36 -2.87
C CYS A 46 -8.47 8.75 -2.22
N SER A 47 -8.67 8.85 -0.91
CA SER A 47 -8.58 10.09 -0.16
C SER A 47 -8.15 9.82 1.29
N LEU A 48 -7.27 10.65 1.81
CA LEU A 48 -6.95 10.80 3.22
C LEU A 48 -6.77 12.29 3.49
N SER A 49 -7.65 12.87 4.28
CA SER A 49 -7.61 14.29 4.59
C SER A 49 -7.62 14.53 6.10
N HIS A 50 -6.93 15.59 6.52
CA HIS A 50 -6.91 16.04 7.91
C HIS A 50 -7.31 17.50 7.97
N HIS A 51 -8.37 17.80 8.73
CA HIS A 51 -9.00 19.13 8.76
C HIS A 51 -9.31 19.65 7.35
N GLY A 52 -9.88 18.77 6.50
CA GLY A 52 -10.29 19.09 5.12
C GLY A 52 -9.15 19.22 4.11
N GLN A 53 -7.89 19.08 4.52
CA GLN A 53 -6.74 19.13 3.61
C GLN A 53 -6.32 17.72 3.19
N GLN A 54 -6.33 17.44 1.89
CA GLN A 54 -5.86 16.19 1.30
C GLN A 54 -4.35 16.04 1.51
N VAL A 55 -3.91 14.87 2.00
CA VAL A 55 -2.50 14.56 2.26
C VAL A 55 -1.95 13.44 1.37
N LEU A 56 -2.75 12.93 0.44
CA LEU A 56 -2.31 11.94 -0.54
C LEU A 56 -1.95 12.59 -1.87
N GLY A 57 -0.91 12.05 -2.51
CA GLY A 57 -0.58 12.32 -3.91
C GLY A 57 -1.58 11.63 -4.84
N ILE A 58 -2.38 12.41 -5.57
CA ILE A 58 -3.50 11.87 -6.37
C ILE A 58 -3.06 11.48 -7.78
N ARG A 59 -1.94 12.01 -8.30
CA ARG A 59 -1.41 11.66 -9.64
C ARG A 59 -2.52 11.66 -10.72
N GLY A 60 -2.68 10.54 -11.44
CA GLY A 60 -3.76 10.35 -12.43
C GLY A 60 -5.14 10.04 -11.84
N GLY A 61 -5.22 9.92 -10.51
CA GLY A 61 -6.45 9.62 -9.79
C GLY A 61 -7.06 8.26 -10.16
N LEU A 62 -8.34 8.11 -9.82
CA LEU A 62 -9.06 6.85 -10.01
C LEU A 62 -9.16 6.43 -11.49
N SER A 63 -9.35 7.39 -12.40
CA SER A 63 -9.43 7.11 -13.83
C SER A 63 -8.11 6.55 -14.40
N GLY A 64 -6.97 7.09 -13.97
CA GLY A 64 -5.65 6.58 -14.34
C GLY A 64 -5.37 5.19 -13.76
N TYR A 65 -5.87 4.93 -12.55
CA TYR A 65 -5.73 3.63 -11.90
C TYR A 65 -6.56 2.54 -12.61
N VAL A 66 -7.84 2.80 -12.90
CA VAL A 66 -8.72 1.87 -13.60
C VAL A 66 -8.27 1.64 -15.04
N GLY A 67 -7.88 2.71 -15.75
CA GLY A 67 -7.58 2.62 -17.19
C GLY A 67 -6.18 2.08 -17.52
N ALA A 68 -5.17 2.37 -16.68
CA ALA A 68 -3.77 2.10 -16.99
C ALA A 68 -2.97 1.48 -15.85
N GLY A 69 -3.62 1.06 -14.75
CA GLY A 69 -2.94 0.51 -13.56
C GLY A 69 -1.99 1.52 -12.86
N LYS A 70 -2.10 2.82 -13.17
CA LYS A 70 -1.24 3.85 -12.57
C LYS A 70 -1.60 4.07 -11.11
N THR A 71 -0.76 3.61 -10.22
CA THR A 71 -0.95 3.72 -8.77
C THR A 71 -1.08 5.18 -8.30
N PHE A 72 -1.95 5.42 -7.31
CA PHE A 72 -2.19 6.70 -6.66
C PHE A 72 -2.78 6.48 -5.26
N GLY A 73 -2.78 7.51 -4.41
CA GLY A 73 -3.41 7.42 -3.10
C GLY A 73 -2.77 6.38 -2.20
N VAL A 74 -3.52 5.37 -1.77
CA VAL A 74 -3.06 4.23 -0.95
C VAL A 74 -3.47 2.93 -1.64
N PRO A 75 -2.76 2.47 -2.68
CA PRO A 75 -3.08 1.24 -3.39
C PRO A 75 -2.49 0.02 -2.68
N LEU A 76 -3.25 -1.06 -2.67
CA LEU A 76 -2.77 -2.40 -2.33
C LEU A 76 -2.04 -3.01 -3.52
N LEU A 77 -0.84 -3.53 -3.30
CA LEU A 77 -0.04 -4.26 -4.27
C LEU A 77 -0.07 -5.74 -3.89
N ALA A 78 -0.89 -6.53 -4.56
CA ALA A 78 -1.10 -7.93 -4.25
C ALA A 78 -1.39 -8.76 -5.53
N PRO A 79 -1.01 -10.04 -5.54
CA PRO A 79 -0.39 -10.86 -4.47
C PRO A 79 1.11 -10.62 -4.27
N TRP A 80 1.76 -9.87 -5.16
CA TRP A 80 3.14 -9.40 -4.94
C TRP A 80 3.21 -7.88 -5.05
N ALA A 81 4.11 -7.30 -4.28
CA ALA A 81 4.46 -5.89 -4.37
C ALA A 81 5.65 -5.71 -5.31
N ASN A 82 5.73 -4.53 -5.94
CA ASN A 82 6.82 -4.19 -6.85
C ASN A 82 6.99 -5.21 -8.00
N ARG A 83 8.20 -5.39 -8.55
CA ARG A 83 8.50 -6.18 -9.77
C ARG A 83 8.61 -7.67 -9.51
N LEU A 84 8.30 -8.48 -10.52
CA LEU A 84 8.88 -9.81 -10.68
C LEU A 84 10.17 -9.71 -11.52
N SER A 85 11.05 -10.72 -11.43
CA SER A 85 12.30 -10.77 -12.18
C SER A 85 12.13 -11.16 -13.65
N GLY A 86 10.93 -11.53 -14.07
CA GLY A 86 10.56 -11.93 -15.43
C GLY A 86 9.15 -12.47 -15.50
N ASP A 87 8.79 -13.03 -16.64
CA ASP A 87 7.46 -13.59 -16.89
C ASP A 87 7.25 -14.95 -16.20
N GLU A 88 8.31 -15.61 -15.74
CA GLU A 88 8.24 -16.89 -15.05
C GLU A 88 8.84 -16.78 -13.64
N TYR A 89 8.20 -17.43 -12.68
CA TYR A 89 8.73 -17.57 -11.33
C TYR A 89 8.41 -18.95 -10.74
N THR A 90 9.19 -19.37 -9.74
CA THR A 90 8.93 -20.61 -9.00
C THR A 90 8.83 -20.34 -7.51
N VAL A 91 7.72 -20.73 -6.88
CA VAL A 91 7.52 -20.61 -5.44
C VAL A 91 6.64 -21.75 -4.93
N ALA A 92 6.89 -22.24 -3.72
CA ALA A 92 6.15 -23.34 -3.09
C ALA A 92 5.99 -24.57 -4.00
N GLY A 93 7.01 -24.87 -4.82
CA GLY A 93 7.01 -26.02 -5.74
C GLY A 93 6.16 -25.84 -7.00
N GLN A 94 5.66 -24.63 -7.27
CA GLN A 94 4.91 -24.29 -8.48
C GLN A 94 5.75 -23.37 -9.38
N THR A 95 5.89 -23.73 -10.65
CA THR A 95 6.39 -22.80 -11.69
C THR A 95 5.18 -22.14 -12.36
N VAL A 96 5.21 -20.84 -12.48
CA VAL A 96 4.10 -20.00 -12.95
C VAL A 96 4.60 -19.09 -14.06
N ASP A 97 3.90 -19.10 -15.20
CA ASP A 97 4.08 -18.14 -16.28
C ASP A 97 2.98 -17.08 -16.19
N VAL A 98 3.37 -15.81 -16.10
CA VAL A 98 2.43 -14.68 -15.99
C VAL A 98 2.20 -13.95 -17.32
N ALA A 99 2.90 -14.34 -18.37
CA ALA A 99 2.81 -13.66 -19.66
C ALA A 99 1.37 -13.69 -20.21
N GLY A 100 0.85 -12.51 -20.51
CA GLY A 100 -0.49 -12.36 -21.09
C GLY A 100 -1.67 -12.71 -20.18
N VAL A 101 -1.41 -13.00 -18.89
CA VAL A 101 -2.51 -13.22 -17.93
C VAL A 101 -3.18 -11.88 -17.61
N PRO A 102 -4.53 -11.82 -17.59
CA PRO A 102 -5.24 -10.60 -17.21
C PRO A 102 -4.80 -10.05 -15.86
N GLY A 103 -4.75 -8.72 -15.74
CA GLY A 103 -4.35 -8.05 -14.50
C GLY A 103 -2.84 -7.89 -14.31
N VAL A 104 -2.01 -8.54 -15.14
CA VAL A 104 -0.56 -8.31 -15.14
C VAL A 104 -0.26 -6.98 -15.83
N HIS A 105 0.40 -6.07 -15.11
CA HIS A 105 0.90 -4.81 -15.63
C HIS A 105 2.42 -4.88 -15.77
N LEU A 106 2.94 -4.21 -16.79
CA LEU A 106 4.38 -4.14 -17.05
C LEU A 106 4.92 -2.74 -16.72
N ASP A 107 6.12 -2.68 -16.16
CA ASP A 107 6.84 -1.44 -15.98
C ASP A 107 7.52 -0.96 -17.27
N GLY A 108 8.29 0.14 -17.20
CA GLY A 108 9.03 0.69 -18.34
C GLY A 108 10.12 -0.23 -18.90
N ASN A 109 10.56 -1.24 -18.14
CA ASN A 109 11.55 -2.25 -18.54
C ASN A 109 10.89 -3.53 -19.06
N GLY A 110 9.55 -3.60 -19.11
CA GLY A 110 8.79 -4.77 -19.51
C GLY A 110 8.67 -5.85 -18.43
N LEU A 111 8.95 -5.52 -17.17
CA LEU A 111 8.83 -6.46 -16.05
C LEU A 111 7.44 -6.39 -15.43
N PRO A 112 6.82 -7.55 -15.04
CA PRO A 112 5.56 -7.57 -14.32
C PRO A 112 5.69 -6.83 -12.98
N ILE A 113 4.72 -5.92 -12.69
CA ILE A 113 4.83 -5.03 -11.53
C ILE A 113 3.48 -4.90 -10.79
N HIS A 114 3.55 -4.76 -9.45
CA HIS A 114 2.44 -4.42 -8.55
C HIS A 114 1.30 -5.43 -8.46
N GLY A 115 1.57 -6.68 -8.78
CA GLY A 115 0.62 -7.77 -8.61
C GLY A 115 -0.52 -7.76 -9.63
N LEU A 116 -1.69 -8.22 -9.19
CA LEU A 116 -2.84 -8.52 -10.05
C LEU A 116 -4.11 -7.78 -9.60
N LEU A 117 -4.09 -7.17 -8.42
CA LEU A 117 -5.30 -6.65 -7.78
C LEU A 117 -5.45 -5.13 -7.89
N ALA A 118 -4.61 -4.48 -8.68
CA ALA A 118 -4.82 -3.08 -9.05
C ALA A 118 -6.19 -2.95 -9.76
N ALA A 119 -7.05 -2.08 -9.24
CA ALA A 119 -8.41 -1.86 -9.69
C ALA A 119 -9.32 -3.12 -9.72
N ALA A 120 -8.92 -4.22 -9.07
CA ALA A 120 -9.68 -5.46 -9.09
C ALA A 120 -11.04 -5.33 -8.37
N ALA A 121 -12.10 -5.75 -9.04
CA ALA A 121 -13.43 -5.87 -8.44
C ALA A 121 -13.58 -7.16 -7.62
N GLY A 122 -14.70 -7.26 -6.88
CA GLY A 122 -15.07 -8.48 -6.15
C GLY A 122 -14.79 -8.44 -4.66
N TRP A 123 -14.33 -7.31 -4.13
CA TRP A 123 -14.23 -7.10 -2.70
C TRP A 123 -15.63 -7.02 -2.06
N GLN A 124 -15.84 -7.81 -1.01
CA GLN A 124 -17.07 -7.82 -0.23
C GLN A 124 -16.82 -7.05 1.07
N VAL A 125 -17.55 -5.95 1.28
CA VAL A 125 -17.50 -5.21 2.55
C VAL A 125 -18.34 -6.00 3.56
N GLU A 126 -17.68 -6.58 4.55
CA GLU A 126 -18.28 -7.42 5.58
C GLU A 126 -18.58 -6.62 6.85
N GLU A 127 -17.83 -5.55 7.08
CA GLU A 127 -18.01 -4.68 8.23
C GLU A 127 -17.88 -3.20 7.81
N LEU A 128 -18.83 -2.39 8.24
CA LEU A 128 -18.84 -0.94 8.12
C LEU A 128 -19.52 -0.36 9.34
N THR A 129 -18.72 0.02 10.34
CA THR A 129 -19.21 0.37 11.67
C THR A 129 -18.52 1.60 12.23
N ALA A 130 -19.20 2.29 13.14
CA ALA A 130 -18.60 3.34 13.95
C ALA A 130 -19.04 3.16 15.40
N THR A 131 -18.08 3.32 16.31
CA THR A 131 -18.29 3.33 17.76
C THR A 131 -17.88 4.69 18.33
N ASP A 132 -17.84 4.83 19.64
CA ASP A 132 -17.37 6.06 20.30
C ASP A 132 -15.84 6.28 20.16
N THR A 133 -15.09 5.29 19.68
CA THR A 133 -13.62 5.34 19.65
C THR A 133 -12.99 5.01 18.31
N VAL A 134 -13.75 4.44 17.35
CA VAL A 134 -13.23 4.01 16.06
C VAL A 134 -14.31 4.00 14.99
N ALA A 135 -13.96 4.42 13.78
CA ALA A 135 -14.69 4.13 12.54
C ALA A 135 -13.94 3.03 11.77
N ARG A 136 -14.65 1.98 11.34
CA ARG A 136 -14.05 0.77 10.77
C ARG A 136 -14.74 0.34 9.49
N CYS A 137 -13.91 -0.11 8.53
CA CYS A 137 -14.33 -0.88 7.36
C CYS A 137 -13.48 -2.14 7.26
N ALA A 138 -14.09 -3.29 6.99
CA ALA A 138 -13.37 -4.49 6.60
C ALA A 138 -14.00 -5.09 5.35
N ALA A 139 -13.14 -5.47 4.39
CA ALA A 139 -13.55 -6.09 3.15
C ALA A 139 -12.66 -7.29 2.82
N THR A 140 -13.25 -8.34 2.25
CA THR A 140 -12.57 -9.58 1.86
C THR A 140 -12.71 -9.83 0.37
N LEU A 141 -11.62 -10.26 -0.25
CA LEU A 141 -11.58 -10.77 -1.61
C LEU A 141 -11.23 -12.26 -1.58
N ARG A 142 -12.07 -13.11 -2.15
CA ARG A 142 -11.72 -14.49 -2.47
C ARG A 142 -10.88 -14.53 -3.73
N PHE A 143 -9.63 -15.00 -3.61
CA PHE A 143 -8.73 -15.20 -4.74
C PHE A 143 -8.62 -16.70 -5.05
N ASP A 144 -9.29 -17.15 -6.11
CA ASP A 144 -9.30 -18.56 -6.52
C ASP A 144 -9.48 -18.72 -8.05
N HIS A 145 -9.61 -19.96 -8.52
CA HIS A 145 -9.71 -20.33 -9.94
C HIS A 145 -10.87 -19.68 -10.72
N ARG A 146 -11.80 -19.00 -10.06
CA ARG A 146 -12.89 -18.26 -10.71
C ARG A 146 -12.45 -16.88 -11.21
N ARG A 147 -11.28 -16.42 -10.78
CA ARG A 147 -10.71 -15.14 -11.20
C ARG A 147 -9.88 -15.31 -12.46
N PRO A 148 -10.00 -14.41 -13.45
CA PRO A 148 -9.19 -14.47 -14.67
C PRO A 148 -7.69 -14.27 -14.39
N GLU A 149 -7.32 -13.61 -13.30
CA GLU A 149 -5.93 -13.38 -12.87
C GLU A 149 -5.29 -14.59 -12.19
N PHE A 150 -6.10 -15.57 -11.78
CA PHE A 150 -5.65 -16.71 -10.97
C PHE A 150 -4.47 -17.51 -11.56
N PRO A 151 -4.37 -17.71 -12.90
CA PRO A 151 -3.21 -18.42 -13.46
C PRO A 151 -1.86 -17.78 -13.15
N ALA A 152 -1.80 -16.44 -12.94
CA ALA A 152 -0.57 -15.74 -12.59
C ALA A 152 -0.20 -15.84 -11.10
N PHE A 153 -1.09 -16.37 -10.24
CA PHE A 153 -0.80 -16.66 -8.84
C PHE A 153 -1.71 -17.80 -8.36
N PRO A 154 -1.42 -19.08 -8.70
CA PRO A 154 -2.35 -20.20 -8.52
C PRO A 154 -2.37 -20.73 -7.06
N PHE A 155 -2.55 -19.83 -6.10
CA PHE A 155 -2.58 -20.12 -4.67
C PHE A 155 -3.90 -19.59 -4.07
N PRO A 156 -4.93 -20.46 -3.90
CA PRO A 156 -6.23 -20.03 -3.39
C PRO A 156 -6.14 -19.48 -1.98
N HIS A 157 -6.65 -18.24 -1.78
CA HIS A 157 -6.63 -17.59 -0.48
C HIS A 157 -7.77 -16.60 -0.33
N ASP A 158 -8.10 -16.25 0.90
CA ASP A 158 -8.86 -15.06 1.22
C ASP A 158 -7.90 -13.95 1.60
N LEU A 159 -8.10 -12.80 1.00
CA LEU A 159 -7.37 -11.57 1.30
C LEU A 159 -8.33 -10.57 1.93
N THR A 160 -8.08 -10.21 3.19
CA THR A 160 -8.91 -9.25 3.93
C THR A 160 -8.12 -7.96 4.17
N VAL A 161 -8.75 -6.83 3.92
CA VAL A 161 -8.26 -5.49 4.29
C VAL A 161 -9.23 -4.91 5.31
N ALA A 162 -8.73 -4.57 6.50
CA ALA A 162 -9.46 -3.83 7.51
C ALA A 162 -8.79 -2.47 7.72
N VAL A 163 -9.60 -1.42 7.74
CA VAL A 163 -9.18 -0.04 7.96
C VAL A 163 -9.88 0.49 9.20
N ASP A 164 -9.08 0.90 10.18
CA ASP A 164 -9.55 1.51 11.42
C ASP A 164 -9.10 2.98 11.46
N LEU A 165 -10.03 3.88 11.69
CA LEU A 165 -9.76 5.30 11.90
C LEU A 165 -10.02 5.64 13.37
N SER A 166 -8.96 6.01 14.10
CA SER A 166 -9.05 6.39 15.51
C SER A 166 -8.24 7.67 15.73
N GLU A 167 -8.89 8.70 16.26
CA GLU A 167 -8.30 10.03 16.41
C GLU A 167 -7.67 10.52 15.11
N SER A 168 -6.39 10.85 15.09
CA SER A 168 -5.63 11.31 13.91
C SER A 168 -4.81 10.19 13.27
N THR A 169 -5.23 8.92 13.45
CA THR A 169 -4.51 7.75 12.95
C THR A 169 -5.42 6.83 12.13
N MET A 170 -4.95 6.45 10.95
CA MET A 170 -5.52 5.39 10.13
C MET A 170 -4.64 4.14 10.25
N THR A 171 -5.21 3.04 10.71
CA THR A 171 -4.53 1.74 10.79
C THR A 171 -5.08 0.80 9.73
N VAL A 172 -4.19 0.16 8.99
CA VAL A 172 -4.56 -0.82 7.96
C VAL A 172 -4.00 -2.19 8.34
N THR A 173 -4.90 -3.15 8.47
CA THR A 173 -4.57 -4.56 8.65
C THR A 173 -4.85 -5.33 7.36
N THR A 174 -3.86 -6.03 6.85
CA THR A 174 -4.02 -6.92 5.68
C THR A 174 -3.78 -8.36 6.13
N SER A 175 -4.74 -9.24 5.84
CA SER A 175 -4.67 -10.65 6.25
C SER A 175 -4.83 -11.58 5.06
N VAL A 176 -4.00 -12.63 5.01
CA VAL A 176 -4.08 -13.72 4.03
C VAL A 176 -4.43 -15.00 4.78
N VAL A 177 -5.46 -15.71 4.31
CA VAL A 177 -5.86 -17.03 4.83
C VAL A 177 -5.71 -18.06 3.72
N ALA A 178 -4.92 -19.10 3.94
CA ALA A 178 -4.77 -20.20 2.99
C ALA A 178 -6.02 -21.10 3.04
N VAL A 179 -6.80 -21.14 1.94
CA VAL A 179 -8.11 -21.83 1.90
C VAL A 179 -8.10 -23.14 1.13
N ALA A 180 -6.92 -23.59 0.69
CA ALA A 180 -6.74 -24.86 -0.01
C ALA A 180 -5.68 -25.70 0.71
N ASP A 181 -5.41 -26.90 0.18
CA ASP A 181 -4.47 -27.89 0.71
C ASP A 181 -2.98 -27.60 0.38
N ARG A 182 -2.68 -26.37 -0.03
CA ARG A 182 -1.33 -25.89 -0.37
C ARG A 182 -1.00 -24.59 0.32
N PRO A 183 0.30 -24.33 0.61
CA PRO A 183 0.70 -23.07 1.22
C PRO A 183 0.53 -21.91 0.26
N VAL A 184 0.32 -20.71 0.82
CA VAL A 184 0.18 -19.46 0.08
C VAL A 184 1.40 -18.57 0.32
N PRO A 185 2.15 -18.17 -0.72
CA PRO A 185 3.22 -17.19 -0.59
C PRO A 185 2.69 -15.81 -0.19
N VAL A 186 3.40 -15.11 0.69
CA VAL A 186 3.05 -13.77 1.16
C VAL A 186 4.07 -12.78 0.62
N ALA A 187 3.65 -11.97 -0.34
CA ALA A 187 4.52 -10.99 -0.99
C ALA A 187 3.81 -9.64 -1.27
N PHE A 188 2.69 -9.37 -0.62
CA PHE A 188 1.94 -8.12 -0.80
C PHE A 188 2.62 -6.92 -0.13
N GLY A 189 2.20 -5.74 -0.54
CA GLY A 189 2.58 -4.47 0.07
C GLY A 189 1.57 -3.37 -0.21
N TRP A 190 1.88 -2.18 0.24
CA TRP A 190 1.11 -0.97 -0.01
C TRP A 190 2.01 0.14 -0.51
N HIS A 191 1.47 1.04 -1.33
CA HIS A 191 2.23 2.14 -1.93
C HIS A 191 1.58 3.52 -1.64
N PRO A 192 1.47 3.92 -0.37
CA PRO A 192 0.85 5.19 -0.03
C PRO A 192 1.71 6.36 -0.50
N TYR A 193 1.10 7.23 -1.30
CA TYR A 193 1.71 8.46 -1.79
C TYR A 193 1.32 9.63 -0.90
N PHE A 194 2.29 10.29 -0.30
CA PHE A 194 2.06 11.45 0.57
C PHE A 194 2.45 12.75 -0.12
N THR A 195 1.76 13.83 0.26
CA THR A 195 2.09 15.20 -0.09
C THR A 195 1.85 16.12 1.10
N LEU A 196 2.55 17.26 1.15
CA LEU A 196 2.33 18.32 2.13
C LEU A 196 1.77 19.56 1.42
N PRO A 197 0.42 19.72 1.39
CA PRO A 197 -0.22 20.82 0.68
C PRO A 197 0.28 22.17 1.15
N GLY A 198 0.63 23.05 0.18
CA GLY A 198 1.10 24.40 0.46
C GLY A 198 2.56 24.53 0.89
N VAL A 199 3.30 23.42 0.95
CA VAL A 199 4.73 23.39 1.26
C VAL A 199 5.49 22.92 0.02
N PRO A 200 6.46 23.68 -0.52
CA PRO A 200 7.31 23.23 -1.61
C PRO A 200 8.06 21.92 -1.25
N ARG A 201 8.10 20.97 -2.17
CA ARG A 201 8.75 19.66 -1.95
C ARG A 201 10.19 19.77 -1.38
N PRO A 202 11.05 20.68 -1.83
CA PRO A 202 12.40 20.82 -1.28
C PRO A 202 12.46 21.15 0.21
N GLU A 203 11.39 21.74 0.76
CA GLU A 203 11.31 22.14 2.17
C GLU A 203 10.75 21.04 3.08
N TRP A 204 10.28 19.91 2.50
CA TRP A 204 9.76 18.81 3.31
C TRP A 204 10.89 18.18 4.11
N LEU A 205 10.71 18.08 5.41
CA LEU A 205 11.63 17.32 6.26
C LEU A 205 11.30 15.84 6.13
N LEU A 206 12.32 15.04 5.85
CA LEU A 206 12.22 13.59 5.75
C LEU A 206 13.03 12.93 6.88
N HIS A 207 12.41 11.98 7.54
CA HIS A 207 13.02 11.03 8.44
C HIS A 207 12.64 9.60 8.04
N HIS A 208 13.61 8.74 7.85
CA HIS A 208 13.41 7.30 7.82
C HIS A 208 14.61 6.59 8.46
N PRO A 209 14.36 5.71 9.43
CA PRO A 209 15.41 5.05 10.19
C PRO A 209 15.86 3.72 9.56
N PHE A 210 15.56 3.51 8.27
CA PHE A 210 15.94 2.29 7.56
C PHE A 210 17.44 2.28 7.32
N ASP A 211 18.14 1.23 7.76
CA ASP A 211 19.59 1.16 7.81
C ASP A 211 20.20 0.03 6.97
N THR A 212 19.39 -0.83 6.39
CA THR A 212 19.83 -1.95 5.58
C THR A 212 19.28 -1.79 4.15
N HIS A 213 20.05 -1.11 3.31
CA HIS A 213 19.73 -0.91 1.90
C HIS A 213 19.96 -2.22 1.13
N VAL A 214 19.03 -2.58 0.25
CA VAL A 214 19.16 -3.70 -0.69
C VAL A 214 19.67 -3.17 -2.00
N GLU A 215 20.80 -3.69 -2.48
CA GLU A 215 21.39 -3.25 -3.74
C GLU A 215 20.53 -3.70 -4.92
N LEU A 216 20.19 -2.74 -5.79
CA LEU A 216 19.37 -2.96 -6.98
C LEU A 216 20.21 -2.79 -8.25
N SER A 217 19.87 -3.58 -9.26
CA SER A 217 20.41 -3.43 -10.62
C SER A 217 19.83 -2.20 -11.34
N ASP A 218 20.34 -1.90 -12.55
CA ASP A 218 19.84 -0.81 -13.41
C ASP A 218 18.35 -0.95 -13.80
N VAL A 219 17.77 -2.16 -13.68
CA VAL A 219 16.34 -2.44 -13.90
C VAL A 219 15.57 -2.60 -12.59
N LEU A 220 16.17 -2.16 -11.48
CA LEU A 220 15.58 -2.14 -10.14
C LEU A 220 15.20 -3.53 -9.60
N LEU A 221 16.00 -4.54 -9.93
CA LEU A 221 15.90 -5.88 -9.34
C LEU A 221 16.99 -6.08 -8.29
N PRO A 222 16.71 -6.76 -7.16
CA PRO A 222 17.70 -7.05 -6.15
C PRO A 222 18.88 -7.85 -6.71
N THR A 223 20.09 -7.51 -6.28
CA THR A 223 21.31 -8.26 -6.60
C THR A 223 21.60 -9.39 -5.59
N GLY A 224 20.85 -9.41 -4.49
CA GLY A 224 21.09 -10.29 -3.34
C GLY A 224 22.03 -9.68 -2.30
N GLU A 225 22.65 -8.54 -2.59
CA GLU A 225 23.55 -7.84 -1.68
C GLU A 225 22.81 -6.79 -0.85
N THR A 226 23.30 -6.51 0.34
CA THR A 226 22.80 -5.45 1.22
C THR A 226 23.95 -4.62 1.77
N THR A 227 23.69 -3.32 1.95
CA THR A 227 24.67 -2.38 2.51
C THR A 227 24.07 -1.65 3.72
N ARG A 228 24.87 -1.49 4.78
CA ARG A 228 24.48 -0.65 5.90
C ARG A 228 24.61 0.82 5.52
N VAL A 229 23.53 1.56 5.69
CA VAL A 229 23.44 2.98 5.36
C VAL A 229 22.94 3.78 6.56
N THR A 230 23.23 5.06 6.54
CA THR A 230 22.63 6.05 7.44
C THR A 230 22.15 7.20 6.58
N VAL A 231 20.84 7.39 6.54
CA VAL A 231 20.24 8.53 5.86
C VAL A 231 20.00 9.64 6.88
N ALA A 232 20.64 10.79 6.67
CA ALA A 232 20.49 11.91 7.56
C ALA A 232 19.08 12.51 7.47
N ASP A 233 18.50 12.79 8.63
CA ASP A 233 17.27 13.57 8.72
C ASP A 233 17.49 14.98 8.16
N GLY A 234 16.48 15.53 7.52
CA GLY A 234 16.55 16.89 7.00
C GLY A 234 15.68 17.15 5.79
N PRO A 235 15.85 18.32 5.16
CA PRO A 235 15.04 18.69 4.00
C PRO A 235 15.18 17.67 2.86
N LEU A 236 14.07 17.39 2.17
CA LEU A 236 14.09 16.55 0.99
C LEU A 236 14.94 17.18 -0.10
N ALA A 237 14.90 18.52 -0.22
CA ALA A 237 15.70 19.30 -1.18
C ALA A 237 15.60 18.70 -2.59
N ASP A 238 16.74 18.42 -3.23
CA ASP A 238 16.88 17.75 -4.52
C ASP A 238 17.06 16.22 -4.40
N ARG A 239 16.99 15.67 -3.17
CA ARG A 239 17.12 14.23 -2.95
C ARG A 239 16.01 13.47 -3.67
N THR A 240 16.39 12.37 -4.29
CA THR A 240 15.51 11.42 -4.94
C THR A 240 15.71 10.05 -4.33
N PHE A 241 14.67 9.25 -4.31
CA PHE A 241 14.68 7.90 -3.77
C PHE A 241 13.86 6.98 -4.68
N ASP A 242 14.35 5.78 -4.89
CA ASP A 242 13.66 4.59 -5.38
C ASP A 242 14.39 3.39 -4.74
N ASP A 243 14.43 3.39 -3.40
CA ASP A 243 15.34 2.57 -2.59
C ASP A 243 14.57 1.53 -1.81
N LEU A 244 15.05 0.28 -1.86
CA LEU A 244 14.55 -0.85 -1.10
C LEU A 244 15.39 -1.06 0.17
N TYR A 245 14.71 -1.21 1.30
CA TYR A 245 15.31 -1.50 2.59
C TYR A 245 14.78 -2.81 3.16
N ALA A 246 15.65 -3.57 3.81
CA ALA A 246 15.34 -4.81 4.50
C ALA A 246 15.46 -4.66 6.03
N HIS A 247 15.01 -5.69 6.75
CA HIS A 247 15.12 -5.79 8.22
C HIS A 247 14.43 -4.65 8.97
N VAL A 248 13.35 -4.10 8.41
CA VAL A 248 12.52 -3.12 9.10
C VAL A 248 11.87 -3.78 10.31
N ALA A 249 12.19 -3.28 11.50
CA ALA A 249 11.65 -3.82 12.75
C ALA A 249 10.20 -3.39 12.96
N ASP A 250 9.41 -4.24 13.60
CA ASP A 250 8.06 -3.88 14.04
C ASP A 250 8.09 -2.65 14.94
N GLY A 251 7.17 -1.70 14.71
CA GLY A 251 7.10 -0.41 15.40
C GLY A 251 7.97 0.69 14.80
N THR A 252 8.77 0.41 13.77
CA THR A 252 9.57 1.42 13.06
C THR A 252 8.67 2.49 12.45
N THR A 253 9.05 3.77 12.60
CA THR A 253 8.31 4.91 12.07
C THR A 253 9.19 5.77 11.17
N ALA A 254 8.73 5.99 9.94
CA ALA A 254 9.25 7.01 9.02
C ALA A 254 8.23 8.15 8.91
N TRP A 255 8.66 9.37 8.57
CA TRP A 255 7.75 10.50 8.45
C TRP A 255 8.25 11.58 7.50
N ILE A 256 7.32 12.38 7.01
CA ILE A 256 7.57 13.68 6.39
C ILE A 256 6.91 14.78 7.20
N ALA A 257 7.52 15.96 7.22
CA ALA A 257 6.97 17.12 7.93
C ALA A 257 7.24 18.44 7.19
N GLY A 258 6.33 19.38 7.38
CA GLY A 258 6.44 20.75 6.83
C GLY A 258 5.13 21.51 7.03
N GLY A 259 5.20 22.85 7.04
CA GLY A 259 4.02 23.71 7.17
C GLY A 259 3.23 23.48 8.47
N GLY A 260 3.89 23.15 9.56
CA GLY A 260 3.23 22.85 10.84
C GLY A 260 2.55 21.48 10.92
N ARG A 261 2.83 20.56 9.98
CA ARG A 261 2.22 19.21 9.91
C ARG A 261 3.28 18.12 9.79
N ARG A 262 2.97 16.96 10.36
CA ARG A 262 3.72 15.72 10.15
C ARG A 262 2.80 14.58 9.72
N ILE A 263 3.23 13.81 8.71
CA ILE A 263 2.62 12.56 8.26
C ILE A 263 3.60 11.45 8.61
N SER A 264 3.18 10.51 9.42
CA SER A 264 4.00 9.39 9.89
C SER A 264 3.47 8.08 9.34
N MET A 265 4.37 7.22 8.84
CA MET A 265 4.11 5.83 8.49
C MET A 265 4.78 4.95 9.54
N THR A 266 4.00 4.16 10.27
CA THR A 266 4.51 3.21 11.26
C THR A 266 4.30 1.77 10.79
N TYR A 267 5.37 1.01 10.72
CA TYR A 267 5.41 -0.41 10.34
C TYR A 267 5.12 -1.24 11.62
N LEU A 268 3.84 -1.37 11.98
CA LEU A 268 3.45 -1.91 13.28
C LEU A 268 3.79 -3.39 13.43
N ARG A 269 3.57 -4.18 12.37
CA ARG A 269 3.85 -5.62 12.38
C ARG A 269 3.88 -6.21 10.98
N GLY A 270 4.82 -7.12 10.72
CA GLY A 270 4.79 -8.02 9.57
C GLY A 270 5.23 -7.41 8.23
N TYR A 271 5.83 -6.24 8.23
CA TYR A 271 6.42 -5.57 7.07
C TYR A 271 7.94 -5.42 7.24
N PRO A 272 8.72 -6.48 7.01
CA PRO A 272 10.18 -6.45 7.21
C PRO A 272 10.94 -5.71 6.10
N TYR A 273 10.25 -5.21 5.09
CA TYR A 273 10.82 -4.42 4.00
C TYR A 273 10.10 -3.09 3.86
N ALA A 274 10.82 -2.09 3.36
CA ALA A 274 10.28 -0.79 3.03
C ALA A 274 10.83 -0.30 1.69
N ILE A 275 10.01 0.43 0.92
CA ILE A 275 10.51 1.26 -0.18
C ILE A 275 10.28 2.73 0.18
N VAL A 276 11.28 3.54 -0.11
CA VAL A 276 11.15 4.99 -0.15
C VAL A 276 11.23 5.40 -1.60
N PHE A 277 10.15 5.99 -2.12
CA PHE A 277 10.05 6.48 -3.48
C PHE A 277 9.76 7.97 -3.48
N ALA A 278 10.64 8.79 -4.04
CA ALA A 278 10.52 10.24 -4.11
C ALA A 278 11.11 10.75 -5.43
N PRO A 279 10.34 10.72 -6.54
CA PRO A 279 10.81 11.16 -7.84
C PRO A 279 11.05 12.67 -7.88
N PRO A 280 11.96 13.16 -8.73
CA PRO A 280 12.33 14.57 -8.75
C PRO A 280 11.27 15.50 -9.39
N ASP A 281 10.38 14.93 -10.19
CA ASP A 281 9.42 15.65 -11.04
C ASP A 281 7.98 15.67 -10.48
N GLN A 282 7.78 15.14 -9.26
CA GLN A 282 6.47 15.08 -8.62
C GLN A 282 6.56 15.52 -7.15
N ASP A 283 5.58 16.32 -6.71
CA ASP A 283 5.45 16.76 -5.32
C ASP A 283 4.78 15.68 -4.48
N LEU A 284 5.44 14.54 -4.37
CA LEU A 284 5.01 13.40 -3.57
C LEU A 284 6.20 12.57 -3.07
N ILE A 285 5.93 11.76 -2.05
CA ILE A 285 6.81 10.71 -1.57
C ILE A 285 5.96 9.50 -1.19
N ALA A 286 6.44 8.29 -1.49
CA ALA A 286 5.86 7.07 -0.94
C ALA A 286 6.78 6.47 0.14
N LEU A 287 6.15 5.97 1.20
CA LEU A 287 6.76 5.17 2.26
C LEU A 287 6.01 3.84 2.29
N GLU A 288 6.60 2.80 1.70
CA GLU A 288 5.89 1.61 1.27
C GLU A 288 6.16 0.43 2.20
N PRO A 289 5.17 -0.04 2.98
CA PRO A 289 5.31 -1.27 3.77
C PRO A 289 5.18 -2.50 2.86
N MET A 290 6.20 -3.37 2.87
CA MET A 290 6.28 -4.58 2.06
C MET A 290 6.49 -5.83 2.91
N THR A 291 5.75 -6.91 2.63
CA THR A 291 5.92 -8.21 3.32
C THR A 291 7.06 -9.03 2.74
N ALA A 292 7.48 -8.71 1.51
CA ALA A 292 8.60 -9.31 0.80
C ALA A 292 9.30 -8.22 -0.04
N PRO A 293 10.54 -8.42 -0.47
CA PRO A 293 11.25 -7.45 -1.31
C PRO A 293 10.70 -7.43 -2.74
N THR A 294 11.22 -6.54 -3.57
CA THR A 294 11.12 -6.63 -5.03
C THR A 294 11.65 -7.99 -5.50
N ALA A 295 11.06 -8.54 -6.55
CA ALA A 295 11.37 -9.86 -7.10
C ALA A 295 11.31 -10.97 -6.03
N PRO A 296 10.18 -11.11 -5.31
CA PRO A 296 10.10 -11.93 -4.11
C PRO A 296 10.35 -13.42 -4.36
N PHE A 297 10.27 -13.86 -5.61
CA PHE A 297 10.35 -15.28 -5.98
C PHE A 297 11.64 -15.65 -6.72
N ASP A 298 12.65 -14.76 -6.76
CA ASP A 298 13.94 -15.00 -7.42
C ASP A 298 14.94 -15.80 -6.56
N GLY A 299 14.61 -16.02 -5.28
CA GLY A 299 15.42 -16.81 -4.35
C GLY A 299 16.51 -16.04 -3.61
N HIS A 300 16.70 -14.75 -3.85
CA HIS A 300 17.67 -13.94 -3.12
C HIS A 300 17.27 -13.74 -1.65
N PHE A 301 15.98 -13.62 -1.39
CA PHE A 301 15.44 -13.43 -0.04
C PHE A 301 14.34 -14.43 0.27
N PRO A 302 14.17 -14.81 1.55
CA PRO A 302 13.14 -15.76 1.93
C PRO A 302 11.74 -15.14 1.81
N VAL A 303 10.79 -15.92 1.27
CA VAL A 303 9.36 -15.56 1.23
C VAL A 303 8.60 -16.36 2.29
N ARG A 304 7.74 -15.69 3.03
CA ARG A 304 6.84 -16.35 3.98
C ARG A 304 5.80 -17.19 3.24
N LEU A 305 5.58 -18.39 3.74
CA LEU A 305 4.50 -19.27 3.30
C LEU A 305 3.47 -19.41 4.43
N VAL A 306 2.19 -19.22 4.12
CA VAL A 306 1.07 -19.50 5.02
C VAL A 306 0.62 -20.93 4.78
N ALA A 307 0.70 -21.78 5.78
CA ALA A 307 0.31 -23.19 5.66
C ALA A 307 -1.20 -23.35 5.43
N PRO A 308 -1.65 -24.47 4.85
CA PRO A 308 -3.07 -24.74 4.67
C PRO A 308 -3.89 -24.56 5.95
N GLY A 309 -4.94 -23.77 5.90
CA GLY A 309 -5.81 -23.46 7.04
C GLY A 309 -5.27 -22.39 8.01
N ASP A 310 -4.02 -21.99 7.87
CA ASP A 310 -3.42 -20.92 8.67
C ASP A 310 -3.68 -19.54 8.07
N SER A 311 -3.30 -18.50 8.81
CA SER A 311 -3.36 -17.12 8.38
C SER A 311 -2.09 -16.35 8.72
N PHE A 312 -1.89 -15.26 7.99
CA PHE A 312 -0.87 -14.24 8.28
C PHE A 312 -1.51 -12.87 8.21
N SER A 313 -1.10 -11.97 9.11
CA SER A 313 -1.55 -10.57 9.09
C SER A 313 -0.37 -9.62 9.24
N ALA A 314 -0.39 -8.56 8.45
CA ALA A 314 0.54 -7.43 8.56
C ALA A 314 -0.25 -6.14 8.83
N VAL A 315 0.34 -5.22 9.61
CA VAL A 315 -0.32 -4.00 10.08
C VAL A 315 0.61 -2.81 9.94
N PHE A 316 0.12 -1.75 9.33
CA PHE A 316 0.76 -0.43 9.38
C PHE A 316 -0.23 0.65 9.81
N SER A 317 0.27 1.81 10.20
CA SER A 317 -0.58 2.97 10.44
C SER A 317 -0.02 4.24 9.81
N ILE A 318 -0.93 5.13 9.43
CA ILE A 318 -0.64 6.50 8.98
C ILE A 318 -1.17 7.45 10.03
N GLY A 319 -0.27 8.18 10.68
CA GLY A 319 -0.59 9.16 11.71
C GLY A 319 -0.41 10.59 11.19
N LEU A 320 -1.34 11.48 11.53
CA LEU A 320 -1.31 12.91 11.22
C LEU A 320 -1.16 13.72 12.51
N ALA A 321 -0.22 14.64 12.55
CA ALA A 321 -0.02 15.53 13.69
C ALA A 321 0.21 16.96 13.25
N GLU A 322 -0.33 17.91 13.98
CA GLU A 322 0.09 19.31 13.96
C GLU A 322 1.35 19.49 14.81
N LEU A 323 2.30 20.35 14.35
CA LEU A 323 3.61 20.58 14.99
C LEU A 323 3.65 21.97 15.65
#